data_cd4348653566296aa1ecd8c68ad9d0c8
#
_entry.id   cd4348653566296aa1ecd8c68ad9d0c8
#
_cell.length_a   1.000
_cell.length_b   1.000
_cell.length_c   1.000
_cell.angle_alpha   90.00
_cell.angle_beta   90.00
_cell.angle_gamma   90.00
#
_symmetry.space_group_name_H-M   'P 1'
#
loop_
_entity.id
_entity.type
_entity.pdbx_description
1 polymer ?
#
loop_
_entity_poly.entity_id
_entity_poly.type
_entity_poly.pdbx_seq_one_letter_code
_entity_poly.pdbx_strand_id
1 'polypeptide(L)'
;MLKLTKKADYGLIALKHLAMRSPASSSAKEIAETYGIPSPLLSKILQKLAKNGFLRSEHGTNGGYKLAREAREITALEVIRTIDGPIFLTACFTEHGYCVHTDKCIVRDPLQKVHEGILRLLASITIADMSADADGNLTKAPDRLYGLPVTTPAI
;
A
#
# COMPACT_ATOMS: atom_id res chain seq x y z
N MET A 1 10.43 1.64 -13.43
CA MET A 1 11.02 1.21 -12.14
C MET A 1 9.91 1.16 -11.11
N LEU A 2 9.74 0.04 -10.44
CA LEU A 2 8.73 -0.11 -9.39
C LEU A 2 9.08 0.84 -8.23
N LYS A 3 8.28 1.87 -8.03
CA LYS A 3 8.47 2.86 -6.98
C LYS A 3 7.11 3.24 -6.41
N LEU A 4 6.95 3.06 -5.11
CA LEU A 4 5.79 3.60 -4.41
C LEU A 4 5.84 5.13 -4.43
N THR A 5 4.72 5.76 -4.78
CA THR A 5 4.67 7.23 -4.68
C THR A 5 4.51 7.65 -3.22
N LYS A 6 4.93 8.87 -2.90
CA LYS A 6 4.67 9.45 -1.58
C LYS A 6 3.17 9.49 -1.24
N LYS A 7 2.30 9.56 -2.25
CA LYS A 7 0.84 9.55 -2.02
C LYS A 7 0.37 8.19 -1.52
N ALA A 8 0.83 7.10 -2.14
CA ALA A 8 0.50 5.74 -1.69
C ALA A 8 1.07 5.47 -0.29
N ASP A 9 2.32 5.88 -0.04
CA ASP A 9 2.97 5.80 1.27
C ASP A 9 2.14 6.52 2.35
N TYR A 10 1.76 7.77 2.10
CA TYR A 10 0.92 8.54 3.04
C TYR A 10 -0.48 7.92 3.23
N GLY A 11 -1.04 7.30 2.21
CA GLY A 11 -2.30 6.57 2.32
C GLY A 11 -2.20 5.36 3.25
N LEU A 12 -1.13 4.58 3.12
CA LEU A 12 -0.85 3.43 3.99
C LEU A 12 -0.61 3.87 5.44
N ILE A 13 0.18 4.94 5.65
CA ILE A 13 0.42 5.52 6.98
C ILE A 13 -0.91 5.95 7.63
N ALA A 14 -1.77 6.65 6.89
CA ALA A 14 -3.05 7.11 7.40
C ALA A 14 -3.98 5.95 7.78
N LEU A 15 -4.07 4.92 6.94
CA LEU A 15 -4.89 3.74 7.23
C LEU A 15 -4.37 2.96 8.44
N LYS A 16 -3.05 2.80 8.56
CA LYS A 16 -2.41 2.20 9.75
C LYS A 16 -2.73 3.00 11.00
N HIS A 17 -2.59 4.33 10.97
CA HIS A 17 -2.93 5.20 12.10
C HIS A 17 -4.39 5.00 12.55
N LEU A 18 -5.32 5.01 11.58
CA LEU A 18 -6.75 4.83 11.86
C LEU A 18 -7.06 3.43 12.39
N ALA A 19 -6.36 2.41 11.92
CA ALA A 19 -6.49 1.05 12.44
C ALA A 19 -6.06 0.95 13.90
N MET A 20 -4.93 1.58 14.26
CA MET A 20 -4.43 1.61 15.65
C MET A 20 -5.32 2.41 16.60
N ARG A 21 -6.07 3.39 16.08
CA ARG A 21 -6.97 4.22 16.88
C ARG A 21 -8.43 3.73 16.89
N SER A 22 -8.72 2.68 16.14
CA SER A 22 -10.09 2.13 16.09
C SER A 22 -10.60 1.78 17.51
N PRO A 23 -11.84 2.12 17.87
CA PRO A 23 -12.93 2.67 17.01
C PRO A 23 -12.96 4.22 16.90
N ALA A 24 -12.01 4.94 17.47
CA ALA A 24 -11.97 6.40 17.44
C ALA A 24 -11.68 6.92 16.02
N SER A 25 -12.22 8.09 15.69
CA SER A 25 -11.88 8.81 14.46
C SER A 25 -10.67 9.71 14.67
N SER A 26 -9.95 10.03 13.60
CA SER A 26 -8.90 11.05 13.60
C SER A 26 -9.10 12.01 12.44
N SER A 27 -8.84 13.29 12.69
CA SER A 27 -8.93 14.31 11.66
C SER A 27 -7.73 14.25 10.70
N ALA A 28 -7.91 14.74 9.48
CA ALA A 28 -6.81 14.87 8.53
C ALA A 28 -5.66 15.73 9.08
N LYS A 29 -6.01 16.77 9.85
CA LYS A 29 -5.03 17.66 10.50
C LYS A 29 -4.20 16.91 11.54
N GLU A 30 -4.85 16.17 12.43
CA GLU A 30 -4.18 15.36 13.45
C GLU A 30 -3.18 14.37 12.85
N ILE A 31 -3.60 13.61 11.83
CA ILE A 31 -2.72 12.66 11.14
C ILE A 31 -1.56 13.38 10.46
N ALA A 32 -1.84 14.51 9.77
CA ALA A 32 -0.83 15.29 9.08
C ALA A 32 0.24 15.83 10.03
N GLU A 33 -0.16 16.36 11.19
CA GLU A 33 0.75 16.85 12.22
C GLU A 33 1.57 15.71 12.86
N THR A 34 0.92 14.57 13.14
CA THR A 34 1.58 13.40 13.75
C THR A 34 2.74 12.87 12.89
N TYR A 35 2.58 12.85 11.57
CA TYR A 35 3.56 12.25 10.65
C TYR A 35 4.31 13.26 9.78
N GLY A 36 4.13 14.56 9.99
CA GLY A 36 4.78 15.60 9.20
C GLY A 36 4.37 15.59 7.71
N ILE A 37 3.13 15.19 7.42
CA ILE A 37 2.59 15.13 6.06
C ILE A 37 1.93 16.47 5.72
N PRO A 38 2.12 17.03 4.49
CA PRO A 38 1.42 18.23 4.08
C PRO A 38 -0.10 18.03 4.14
N SER A 39 -0.79 18.80 5.01
CA SER A 39 -2.23 18.65 5.28
C SER A 39 -3.12 18.71 4.04
N PRO A 40 -2.90 19.62 3.04
CA PRO A 40 -3.71 19.63 1.83
C PRO A 40 -3.56 18.38 0.97
N LEU A 41 -2.37 17.77 0.97
CA LEU A 41 -2.11 16.53 0.24
C LEU A 41 -2.79 15.34 0.94
N LEU A 42 -2.64 15.23 2.25
CA LEU A 42 -3.26 14.17 3.04
C LEU A 42 -4.79 14.21 2.94
N SER A 43 -5.38 15.41 3.03
CA SER A 43 -6.83 15.61 2.87
C SER A 43 -7.36 15.05 1.55
N LYS A 44 -6.66 15.28 0.43
CA LYS A 44 -7.02 14.73 -0.88
C LYS A 44 -6.90 13.20 -0.91
N ILE A 45 -5.88 12.65 -0.26
CA ILE A 45 -5.69 11.19 -0.16
C ILE A 45 -6.82 10.55 0.64
N LEU A 46 -7.15 11.11 1.82
CA LEU A 46 -8.23 10.61 2.67
C LEU A 46 -9.60 10.70 1.99
N GLN A 47 -9.88 11.78 1.27
CA GLN A 47 -11.09 11.92 0.46
C GLN A 47 -11.16 10.84 -0.64
N LYS A 48 -10.04 10.56 -1.32
CA LYS A 48 -9.96 9.51 -2.34
C LYS A 48 -10.22 8.14 -1.73
N LEU A 49 -9.61 7.85 -0.59
CA LEU A 49 -9.82 6.59 0.15
C LEU A 49 -11.27 6.45 0.64
N ALA A 50 -11.89 7.53 1.13
CA ALA A 50 -13.29 7.53 1.55
C ALA A 50 -14.23 7.28 0.36
N LYS A 51 -14.00 7.95 -0.79
CA LYS A 51 -14.77 7.75 -2.02
C LYS A 51 -14.71 6.30 -2.52
N ASN A 52 -13.62 5.59 -2.25
CA ASN A 52 -13.42 4.20 -2.66
C ASN A 52 -13.76 3.18 -1.55
N GLY A 53 -14.42 3.61 -0.48
CA GLY A 53 -14.96 2.72 0.55
C GLY A 53 -13.95 2.18 1.57
N PHE A 54 -12.75 2.73 1.66
CA PHE A 54 -11.78 2.38 2.70
C PHE A 54 -12.05 3.11 4.02
N LEU A 55 -12.56 4.33 3.92
CA LEU A 55 -12.82 5.22 5.04
C LEU A 55 -14.26 5.71 5.02
N ARG A 56 -14.76 6.07 6.17
CA ARG A 56 -15.97 6.87 6.35
C ARG A 56 -15.63 8.13 7.11
N SER A 57 -16.26 9.25 6.73
CA SER A 57 -16.13 10.52 7.42
C SER A 57 -17.16 10.62 8.53
N GLU A 58 -16.77 11.16 9.68
CA GLU A 58 -17.66 11.53 10.77
C GLU A 58 -17.70 13.04 10.93
N HIS A 59 -18.91 13.57 11.07
CA HIS A 59 -19.13 15.00 11.26
C HIS A 59 -19.23 15.33 12.75
N GLY A 60 -18.92 16.56 13.12
CA GLY A 60 -19.04 17.07 14.48
C GLY A 60 -17.72 17.60 15.03
N THR A 61 -17.74 18.00 16.31
CA THR A 61 -16.59 18.65 17.00
C THR A 61 -15.37 17.73 17.06
N ASN A 62 -15.58 16.40 17.13
CA ASN A 62 -14.55 15.37 17.07
C ASN A 62 -14.62 14.59 15.76
N GLY A 63 -15.08 15.24 14.69
CA GLY A 63 -15.22 14.64 13.37
C GLY A 63 -13.86 14.31 12.74
N GLY A 64 -13.87 13.39 11.80
CA GLY A 64 -12.66 12.96 11.12
C GLY A 64 -12.94 11.75 10.24
N TYR A 65 -11.96 10.90 10.10
CA TYR A 65 -12.05 9.65 9.35
C TYR A 65 -11.88 8.45 10.25
N LYS A 66 -12.56 7.38 9.92
CA LYS A 66 -12.33 6.05 10.50
C LYS A 66 -12.43 4.99 9.42
N LEU A 67 -11.91 3.80 9.67
CA LEU A 67 -12.02 2.69 8.74
C LEU A 67 -13.49 2.34 8.47
N ALA A 68 -13.83 2.13 7.20
CA ALA A 68 -15.15 1.66 6.77
C ALA A 68 -15.24 0.13 6.73
N ARG A 69 -14.08 -0.54 6.62
CA ARG A 69 -13.89 -2.00 6.64
C ARG A 69 -12.89 -2.38 7.71
N GLU A 70 -12.86 -3.64 8.10
CA GLU A 70 -11.85 -4.13 9.03
C GLU A 70 -10.44 -4.04 8.42
N ALA A 71 -9.45 -3.69 9.26
CA ALA A 71 -8.06 -3.52 8.80
C ALA A 71 -7.48 -4.78 8.15
N ARG A 72 -7.93 -5.97 8.54
CA ARG A 72 -7.55 -7.28 7.95
C ARG A 72 -8.13 -7.51 6.55
N GLU A 73 -9.14 -6.75 6.15
CA GLU A 73 -9.79 -6.85 4.84
C GLU A 73 -9.24 -5.84 3.84
N ILE A 74 -8.35 -4.96 4.28
CA ILE A 74 -7.74 -3.92 3.44
C ILE A 74 -6.30 -4.34 3.14
N THR A 75 -6.02 -4.65 1.88
CA THR A 75 -4.67 -5.05 1.46
C THR A 75 -3.85 -3.86 0.97
N ALA A 76 -2.53 -3.96 1.10
CA ALA A 76 -1.60 -2.96 0.57
C ALA A 76 -1.80 -2.76 -0.94
N LEU A 77 -2.05 -3.84 -1.68
CA LEU A 77 -2.29 -3.78 -3.13
C LEU A 77 -3.51 -2.94 -3.49
N GLU A 78 -4.64 -3.12 -2.79
CA GLU A 78 -5.87 -2.33 -3.04
C GLU A 78 -5.62 -0.84 -2.79
N VAL A 79 -4.94 -0.50 -1.70
CA VAL A 79 -4.63 0.89 -1.35
C VAL A 79 -3.74 1.54 -2.41
N ILE A 80 -2.65 0.87 -2.79
CA ILE A 80 -1.71 1.38 -3.80
C ILE A 80 -2.42 1.55 -5.14
N ARG A 81 -3.18 0.56 -5.59
CA ARG A 81 -3.96 0.65 -6.84
C ARG A 81 -4.99 1.77 -6.82
N THR A 82 -5.60 1.99 -5.68
CA THR A 82 -6.58 3.08 -5.54
C THR A 82 -5.92 4.45 -5.65
N ILE A 83 -4.73 4.62 -5.08
CA ILE A 83 -4.05 5.92 -5.04
C ILE A 83 -3.29 6.20 -6.33
N ASP A 84 -2.49 5.25 -6.80
CA ASP A 84 -1.54 5.41 -7.91
C ASP A 84 -2.02 4.80 -9.22
N GLY A 85 -3.06 3.95 -9.16
CA GLY A 85 -3.47 3.14 -10.30
C GLY A 85 -2.77 1.80 -10.38
N PRO A 86 -2.87 1.11 -11.53
CA PRO A 86 -2.29 -0.20 -11.72
C PRO A 86 -0.76 -0.19 -11.57
N ILE A 87 -0.24 -1.26 -10.97
CA ILE A 87 1.21 -1.42 -10.77
C ILE A 87 1.76 -2.25 -11.92
N PHE A 88 2.79 -1.74 -12.58
CA PHE A 88 3.49 -2.47 -13.64
C PHE A 88 5.00 -2.48 -13.38
N LEU A 89 5.61 -3.64 -13.54
CA LEU A 89 7.06 -3.78 -13.42
C LEU A 89 7.77 -3.25 -14.67
N THR A 90 7.16 -3.48 -15.84
CA THR A 90 7.66 -3.05 -17.14
C THR A 90 6.53 -2.52 -18.01
N ALA A 91 6.86 -1.68 -18.98
CA ALA A 91 5.87 -1.09 -19.89
C ALA A 91 5.11 -2.14 -20.72
N CYS A 92 5.71 -3.29 -21.01
CA CYS A 92 5.07 -4.34 -21.80
C CYS A 92 3.94 -5.07 -21.05
N PHE A 93 3.75 -4.86 -19.74
CA PHE A 93 2.65 -5.41 -18.96
C PHE A 93 1.47 -4.43 -18.79
N THR A 94 1.55 -3.24 -19.36
CA THR A 94 0.43 -2.29 -19.36
C THR A 94 -0.64 -2.73 -20.36
N GLU A 95 -1.89 -2.27 -20.17
CA GLU A 95 -3.01 -2.57 -21.08
C GLU A 95 -2.75 -2.16 -22.54
N HIS A 96 -1.90 -1.15 -22.74
CA HIS A 96 -1.48 -0.66 -24.05
C HIS A 96 0.01 -0.92 -24.32
N GLY A 97 0.61 -1.84 -23.58
CA GLY A 97 2.03 -2.12 -23.62
C GLY A 97 2.46 -2.70 -24.96
N TYR A 98 2.98 -1.82 -25.82
CA TYR A 98 3.65 -2.23 -27.06
C TYR A 98 5.16 -2.32 -26.81
N CYS A 99 5.73 -3.46 -27.16
CA CYS A 99 7.18 -3.65 -27.13
C CYS A 99 7.63 -4.21 -28.50
N VAL A 100 8.52 -3.49 -29.16
CA VAL A 100 9.08 -3.90 -30.46
C VAL A 100 9.84 -5.24 -30.40
N HIS A 101 10.19 -5.69 -29.20
CA HIS A 101 10.93 -6.94 -28.98
C HIS A 101 10.03 -8.10 -28.52
N THR A 102 8.70 -7.94 -28.53
CA THR A 102 7.76 -8.94 -27.97
C THR A 102 8.03 -10.35 -28.49
N ASP A 103 8.24 -10.50 -29.79
CA ASP A 103 8.42 -11.81 -30.43
C ASP A 103 9.80 -12.45 -30.20
N LYS A 104 10.77 -11.67 -29.73
CA LYS A 104 12.15 -12.10 -29.47
C LYS A 104 12.58 -11.93 -28.02
N CYS A 105 11.66 -11.56 -27.14
CA CYS A 105 11.97 -11.24 -25.75
C CYS A 105 12.08 -12.52 -24.90
N ILE A 106 13.30 -12.90 -24.57
CA ILE A 106 13.58 -14.09 -23.75
C ILE A 106 13.37 -13.86 -22.25
N VAL A 107 13.16 -12.60 -21.81
CA VAL A 107 12.98 -12.23 -20.38
C VAL A 107 11.54 -11.87 -20.03
N ARG A 108 10.63 -11.88 -20.99
CA ARG A 108 9.22 -11.50 -20.76
C ARG A 108 8.55 -12.43 -19.73
N ASP A 109 8.62 -13.73 -19.96
CA ASP A 109 7.96 -14.72 -19.09
C ASP A 109 8.57 -14.76 -17.68
N PRO A 110 9.91 -14.75 -17.52
CA PRO A 110 10.50 -14.60 -16.19
C PRO A 110 10.05 -13.32 -15.47
N LEU A 111 10.02 -12.17 -16.16
CA LEU A 111 9.60 -10.90 -15.56
C LEU A 111 8.10 -10.88 -15.26
N GLN A 112 7.27 -11.57 -16.02
CA GLN A 112 5.85 -11.71 -15.71
C GLN A 112 5.66 -12.47 -14.39
N LYS A 113 6.39 -13.55 -14.17
CA LYS A 113 6.34 -14.31 -12.92
C LYS A 113 6.75 -13.44 -11.71
N VAL A 114 7.79 -12.62 -11.88
CA VAL A 114 8.22 -11.65 -10.85
C VAL A 114 7.11 -10.62 -10.59
N HIS A 115 6.53 -10.05 -11.64
CA HIS A 115 5.42 -9.10 -11.54
C HIS A 115 4.24 -9.68 -10.75
N GLU A 116 3.78 -10.87 -11.14
CA GLU A 116 2.70 -11.57 -10.43
C GLU A 116 3.06 -11.90 -8.98
N GLY A 117 4.33 -12.26 -8.72
CA GLY A 117 4.84 -12.49 -7.37
C GLY A 117 4.75 -11.25 -6.50
N ILE A 118 5.13 -10.08 -7.02
CA ILE A 118 5.01 -8.80 -6.33
C ILE A 118 3.55 -8.46 -6.04
N LEU A 119 2.65 -8.64 -7.01
CA LEU A 119 1.22 -8.38 -6.81
C LEU A 119 0.62 -9.29 -5.74
N ARG A 120 0.96 -10.59 -5.77
CA ARG A 120 0.53 -11.55 -4.74
C ARG A 120 1.03 -11.17 -3.36
N LEU A 121 2.30 -10.77 -3.24
CA LEU A 121 2.86 -10.32 -1.96
C LEU A 121 2.12 -9.10 -1.42
N LEU A 122 1.92 -8.07 -2.25
CA LEU A 122 1.17 -6.87 -1.84
C LEU A 122 -0.29 -7.17 -1.49
N ALA A 123 -0.90 -8.17 -2.14
CA ALA A 123 -2.26 -8.63 -1.83
C ALA A 123 -2.34 -9.44 -0.53
N SER A 124 -1.25 -10.04 -0.08
CA SER A 124 -1.21 -10.81 1.16
C SER A 124 -0.93 -9.98 2.40
N ILE A 125 -0.45 -8.74 2.25
CA ILE A 125 -0.15 -7.83 3.36
C ILE A 125 -1.37 -6.93 3.60
N THR A 126 -1.93 -6.98 4.79
CA THR A 126 -3.09 -6.16 5.19
C THR A 126 -2.68 -4.97 6.05
N ILE A 127 -3.59 -4.02 6.23
CA ILE A 127 -3.39 -2.90 7.17
C ILE A 127 -3.28 -3.42 8.61
N ALA A 128 -3.96 -4.52 8.94
CA ALA A 128 -3.82 -5.15 10.26
C ALA A 128 -2.40 -5.69 10.48
N ASP A 129 -1.80 -6.35 9.49
CA ASP A 129 -0.43 -6.85 9.57
C ASP A 129 0.55 -5.70 9.79
N MET A 130 0.39 -4.59 9.04
CA MET A 130 1.22 -3.39 9.23
C MET A 130 1.04 -2.75 10.60
N SER A 131 -0.12 -2.95 11.26
CA SER A 131 -0.40 -2.38 12.58
C SER A 131 0.15 -3.23 13.71
N ALA A 132 0.25 -4.55 13.52
CA ALA A 132 0.81 -5.48 14.49
C ALA A 132 2.32 -5.27 14.71
N ASP A 133 3.03 -4.73 13.72
CA ASP A 133 4.48 -4.48 13.79
C ASP A 133 4.86 -3.25 14.65
N ALA A 134 3.89 -2.56 15.24
CA ALA A 134 4.15 -1.38 16.08
C ALA A 134 4.93 -1.69 17.36
N ASP A 135 4.99 -2.97 17.77
CA ASP A 135 5.74 -3.44 18.94
C ASP A 135 7.22 -3.80 18.64
N GLY A 136 7.74 -3.38 17.49
CA GLY A 136 9.16 -3.51 17.17
C GLY A 136 9.63 -4.94 16.83
N ASN A 137 8.72 -5.87 16.74
CA ASN A 137 9.03 -7.20 16.26
C ASN A 137 8.73 -7.27 14.76
N LEU A 138 9.74 -7.00 13.94
CA LEU A 138 9.75 -7.42 12.53
C LEU A 138 9.69 -8.96 12.51
N THR A 139 8.55 -9.49 12.88
CA THR A 139 8.31 -10.91 12.78
C THR A 139 8.27 -11.27 11.32
N LYS A 140 9.41 -11.85 10.89
CA LYS A 140 9.52 -12.84 9.85
C LYS A 140 8.55 -12.61 8.68
N ALA A 141 9.06 -11.96 7.64
CA ALA A 141 8.57 -12.30 6.32
C ALA A 141 8.36 -13.83 6.32
N PRO A 142 7.19 -14.32 5.89
CA PRO A 142 6.94 -15.73 5.96
C PRO A 142 8.10 -16.47 5.28
N ASP A 143 8.80 -17.31 6.03
CA ASP A 143 10.01 -18.07 5.68
C ASP A 143 9.86 -18.92 4.39
N ARG A 144 8.75 -18.80 3.68
CA ARG A 144 8.38 -19.61 2.54
C ARG A 144 8.19 -18.87 1.23
N LEU A 145 8.49 -17.56 1.15
CA LEU A 145 8.18 -16.82 -0.08
C LEU A 145 9.15 -17.07 -1.23
N TYR A 146 10.39 -17.37 -0.96
CA TYR A 146 11.37 -17.71 -2.01
C TYR A 146 12.48 -18.55 -1.36
N GLY A 147 12.59 -19.82 -1.64
CA GLY A 147 13.70 -20.69 -1.19
C GLY A 147 15.11 -20.23 -1.65
N LEU A 148 15.36 -18.94 -1.61
CA LEU A 148 16.63 -18.32 -1.92
C LEU A 148 17.27 -17.86 -0.60
N PRO A 149 18.50 -18.29 -0.31
CA PRO A 149 19.25 -17.78 0.83
C PRO A 149 19.51 -16.29 0.60
N VAL A 150 19.02 -15.45 1.52
CA VAL A 150 19.41 -14.03 1.57
C VAL A 150 20.83 -14.00 2.11
N THR A 151 21.81 -13.95 1.22
CA THR A 151 23.18 -13.63 1.61
C THR A 151 23.23 -12.14 1.89
N THR A 152 23.28 -11.79 3.17
CA THR A 152 23.60 -10.43 3.61
C THR A 152 25.03 -10.11 3.16
N PRO A 153 25.27 -9.08 2.35
CA PRO A 153 26.64 -8.66 2.07
C PRO A 153 27.24 -8.14 3.38
N ALA A 154 28.36 -8.75 3.80
CA ALA A 154 29.18 -8.20 4.87
C ALA A 154 29.72 -6.83 4.43
N ILE A 155 29.53 -5.82 5.30
CA ILE A 155 30.14 -4.49 5.19
C ILE A 155 31.62 -4.60 5.60
#